data_33ea41d4e32fc2c2b012ec71f1f69fde
#
_entry.id   33ea41d4e32fc2c2b012ec71f1f69fde
#
_cell.length_a   1.000
_cell.length_b   1.000
_cell.length_c   1.000
_cell.angle_alpha   90.00
_cell.angle_beta   90.00
_cell.angle_gamma   90.00
#
_symmetry.space_group_name_H-M   'P 1'
#
loop_
_entity.id
_entity.type
_entity.pdbx_description
1 polymer ?
#
loop_
_entity_poly.entity_id
_entity_poly.type
_entity_poly.pdbx_seq_one_letter_code
_entity_poly.pdbx_strand_id
1 'polypeptide(L)' 'RSLTLRRKKMMFQTGDLVRIQRGHVDPSGQEFDWIGMILSYRGRGGMADEYDEWVVQWAQQPHEAHEYGYYLEVI' A
#
# COMPACT_ATOMS: atom_id res chain seq x y z
N ARG A 1 3.47 19.99 22.72
CA ARG A 1 3.19 19.64 22.60
C ARG A 1 2.63 19.05 21.88
N SER A 2 2.72 18.89 21.34
CA SER A 2 2.61 18.11 20.47
C SER A 2 1.43 17.53 20.34
N LEU A 3 0.69 17.66 20.97
CA LEU A 3 -0.40 17.12 20.87
C LEU A 3 -1.05 17.37 19.74
N THR A 4 -0.91 18.32 19.32
CA THR A 4 -1.56 18.69 18.24
C THR A 4 -1.15 17.89 17.24
N LEU A 5 -0.19 17.35 17.41
CA LEU A 5 0.27 16.60 16.44
C LEU A 5 -0.45 15.41 16.35
N ARG A 6 -1.46 15.28 16.87
CA ARG A 6 -2.16 14.23 16.79
C ARG A 6 -2.77 14.07 15.52
N ARG A 7 -2.45 14.66 14.47
CA ARG A 7 -3.04 14.42 13.24
C ARG A 7 -2.85 12.99 12.90
N LYS A 8 -3.78 12.38 12.21
CA LYS A 8 -3.74 11.03 11.87
C LYS A 8 -2.56 10.68 11.03
N LYS A 9 -1.91 9.63 11.36
CA LYS A 9 -0.75 9.22 10.64
C LYS A 9 -1.18 8.40 9.43
N MET A 10 -0.57 8.62 8.30
CA MET A 10 -0.85 7.85 7.11
C MET A 10 -0.30 6.44 7.25
N MET A 11 -0.94 5.46 6.61
CA MET A 11 -0.48 4.09 6.65
C MET A 11 0.89 3.95 6.01
N PHE A 12 1.12 4.68 4.94
CA PHE A 12 2.38 4.57 4.19
C PHE A 12 2.90 5.95 3.85
N GLN A 13 4.16 6.01 3.46
CA GLN A 13 4.78 7.25 3.00
C GLN A 13 5.44 7.00 1.67
N THR A 14 5.56 8.03 0.85
CA THR A 14 6.26 7.95 -0.41
C THR A 14 7.66 7.41 -0.18
N GLY A 15 8.02 6.44 -0.97
CA GLY A 15 9.34 5.80 -0.85
C GLY A 15 9.35 4.53 -0.01
N ASP A 16 8.25 4.25 0.70
CA ASP A 16 8.19 3.01 1.48
C ASP A 16 8.22 1.81 0.55
N LEU A 17 8.96 0.80 0.92
CA LEU A 17 8.94 -0.46 0.21
C LEU A 17 7.86 -1.33 0.81
N VAL A 18 7.06 -1.90 -0.06
CA VAL A 18 5.89 -2.67 0.36
C VAL A 18 5.83 -3.99 -0.37
N ARG A 19 5.04 -4.88 0.18
CA ARG A 19 4.72 -6.15 -0.47
C ARG A 19 3.24 -6.40 -0.28
N ILE A 20 2.72 -7.37 -1.02
CA ILE A 20 1.34 -7.78 -0.86
C ILE A 20 1.27 -8.58 0.44
N GLN A 21 0.28 -8.30 1.26
CA GLN A 21 0.16 -8.96 2.55
C GLN A 21 0.03 -10.47 2.38
N ARG A 22 0.57 -11.19 3.34
CA ARG A 22 0.46 -12.63 3.34
C ARG A 22 -0.98 -13.05 3.43
N GLY A 23 -1.28 -14.17 2.82
CA GLY A 23 -2.64 -14.66 2.79
C GLY A 23 -3.38 -14.33 1.52
N HIS A 24 -2.88 -13.38 0.74
CA HIS A 24 -3.43 -13.12 -0.57
C HIS A 24 -2.64 -13.94 -1.58
N VAL A 25 -3.34 -14.67 -2.42
CA VAL A 25 -2.68 -15.57 -3.34
C VAL A 25 -3.05 -15.20 -4.77
N ASP A 26 -2.20 -15.61 -5.69
CA ASP A 26 -2.45 -15.39 -7.10
C ASP A 26 -3.39 -16.49 -7.61
N PRO A 27 -3.80 -16.44 -8.87
CA PRO A 27 -4.72 -17.46 -9.40
C PRO A 27 -4.19 -18.89 -9.35
N SER A 28 -2.88 -19.08 -9.19
CA SER A 28 -2.32 -20.41 -9.07
C SER A 28 -2.36 -20.92 -7.64
N GLY A 29 -2.75 -20.08 -6.69
CA GLY A 29 -2.81 -20.47 -5.29
C GLY A 29 -1.54 -20.19 -4.52
N GLN A 30 -0.58 -19.50 -5.10
CA GLN A 30 0.67 -19.18 -4.44
C GLN A 30 0.65 -17.76 -3.94
N GLU A 31 1.32 -17.50 -2.84
CA GLU A 31 1.42 -16.14 -2.33
C GLU A 31 2.24 -15.29 -3.27
N PHE A 32 1.88 -14.02 -3.35
CA PHE A 32 2.64 -13.08 -4.15
C PHE A 32 3.97 -12.80 -3.46
N ASP A 33 5.04 -12.74 -4.23
CA ASP A 33 6.34 -12.35 -3.70
C ASP A 33 6.78 -11.02 -4.33
N TRP A 34 5.83 -10.21 -4.73
CA TRP A 34 6.11 -8.94 -5.38
C TRP A 34 6.57 -7.91 -4.38
N ILE A 35 7.49 -7.08 -4.82
CA ILE A 35 7.99 -5.97 -4.03
C ILE A 35 7.76 -4.70 -4.83
N GLY A 36 7.30 -3.68 -4.18
CA GLY A 36 7.05 -2.40 -4.82
C GLY A 36 7.40 -1.23 -3.94
N MET A 37 7.21 -0.06 -4.47
CA MET A 37 7.49 1.17 -3.74
C MET A 37 6.28 2.08 -3.83
N ILE A 38 5.94 2.69 -2.72
CA ILE A 38 4.85 3.68 -2.69
C ILE A 38 5.33 4.93 -3.40
N LEU A 39 4.59 5.35 -4.41
CA LEU A 39 4.90 6.56 -5.15
C LEU A 39 4.10 7.75 -4.63
N SER A 40 2.84 7.56 -4.34
CA SER A 40 2.01 8.64 -3.84
C SER A 40 0.72 8.12 -3.25
N TYR A 41 0.04 8.98 -2.53
CA TYR A 41 -1.28 8.70 -1.98
C TYR A 41 -2.30 9.13 -3.05
N ARG A 42 -3.23 8.25 -3.36
CA ARG A 42 -4.20 8.57 -4.39
C ARG A 42 -5.51 9.10 -3.83
N GLY A 43 -5.91 8.66 -2.67
CA GLY A 43 -7.15 9.15 -2.09
C GLY A 43 -7.91 8.08 -1.35
N ARG A 44 -9.00 8.49 -0.74
CA ARG A 44 -9.81 7.59 0.05
C ARG A 44 -10.69 6.75 -0.85
N GLY A 45 -10.66 5.46 -0.63
CA GLY A 45 -11.50 4.56 -1.39
C GLY A 45 -12.71 4.09 -0.62
N GLY A 46 -12.85 4.51 0.63
CA GLY A 46 -13.96 4.07 1.45
C GLY A 46 -13.95 4.76 2.77
N MET A 47 -14.66 4.20 3.76
CA MET A 47 -14.77 4.83 5.06
C MET A 47 -13.62 4.50 6.00
N ALA A 48 -12.95 3.40 5.80
CA ALA A 48 -11.81 3.02 6.64
C ALA A 48 -10.51 3.30 5.92
N ASP A 49 -9.45 3.55 6.68
CA ASP A 49 -8.15 3.86 6.10
C ASP A 49 -7.63 2.73 5.23
N GLU A 50 -7.97 1.50 5.55
CA GLU A 50 -7.50 0.36 4.77
C GLU A 50 -8.00 0.39 3.34
N TYR A 51 -9.02 1.19 3.04
CA TYR A 51 -9.52 1.33 1.68
C TYR A 51 -8.94 2.57 0.99
N ASP A 52 -8.01 3.26 1.62
CA ASP A 52 -7.31 4.33 0.93
C ASP A 52 -6.50 3.73 -0.20
N GLU A 53 -6.44 4.44 -1.31
CA GLU A 53 -5.71 3.96 -2.48
C GLU A 53 -4.33 4.60 -2.56
N TRP A 54 -3.39 3.80 -2.99
CA TRP A 54 -2.01 4.23 -3.11
C TRP A 54 -1.49 3.87 -4.50
N VAL A 55 -0.60 4.69 -5.01
CA VAL A 55 0.05 4.41 -6.28
C VAL A 55 1.33 3.68 -5.95
N VAL A 56 1.50 2.50 -6.51
CA VAL A 56 2.63 1.62 -6.21
C VAL A 56 3.32 1.22 -7.50
N GLN A 57 4.63 1.29 -7.51
CA GLN A 57 5.40 0.77 -8.62
C GLN A 57 5.93 -0.61 -8.21
N TRP A 58 5.36 -1.65 -8.80
CA TRP A 58 5.82 -3.01 -8.54
C TRP A 58 7.04 -3.30 -9.41
N ALA A 59 8.02 -3.97 -8.83
CA ALA A 59 9.22 -4.32 -9.58
C ALA A 59 8.90 -5.25 -10.73
N GLN A 60 7.80 -5.99 -10.62
CA GLN A 60 7.43 -6.99 -11.61
C GLN A 60 6.58 -6.44 -12.74
N GLN A 61 6.22 -5.16 -12.70
CA GLN A 61 5.36 -4.57 -13.70
C GLN A 61 5.94 -3.29 -14.25
N PRO A 62 5.72 -3.00 -15.54
CA PRO A 62 6.28 -1.80 -16.15
C PRO A 62 5.51 -0.52 -15.81
N HIS A 63 4.25 -0.65 -15.41
CA HIS A 63 3.43 0.52 -15.13
C HIS A 63 3.03 0.55 -13.67
N GLU A 64 2.83 1.74 -13.13
CA GLU A 64 2.38 1.89 -11.78
C GLU A 64 0.96 1.37 -11.64
N ALA A 65 0.61 0.93 -10.46
CA ALA A 65 -0.70 0.38 -10.17
C ALA A 65 -1.33 1.12 -9.02
N HIS A 66 -2.65 1.04 -8.92
CA HIS A 66 -3.38 1.62 -7.81
C HIS A 66 -3.81 0.47 -6.91
N GLU A 67 -3.41 0.54 -5.66
CA GLU A 67 -3.68 -0.54 -4.72
C GLU A 67 -4.35 -0.02 -3.46
N TYR A 68 -5.25 -0.79 -2.89
CA TYR A 68 -5.83 -0.46 -1.60
C TYR A 68 -4.82 -0.80 -0.52
N GLY A 69 -4.80 0.01 0.52
CA GLY A 69 -3.84 -0.18 1.60
C GLY A 69 -3.96 -1.54 2.27
N TYR A 70 -5.16 -2.13 2.28
CA TYR A 70 -5.33 -3.40 2.97
C TYR A 70 -4.60 -4.57 2.28
N TYR A 71 -4.16 -4.38 1.04
CA TYR A 71 -3.40 -5.42 0.37
C TYR A 71 -1.91 -5.32 0.71
N LEU A 72 -1.48 -4.23 1.27
CA LEU A 72 -0.05 -3.90 1.34
C LEU A 72 0.47 -3.97 2.76
N GLU A 73 1.73 -4.30 2.89
CA GLU A 73 2.42 -4.15 4.18
C GLU A 73 3.84 -3.66 3.91
N VAL A 74 4.36 -2.86 4.83
CA VAL A 74 5.71 -2.33 4.68
C VAL A 74 6.70 -3.45 4.98
N ILE A 75 7.74 -3.53 4.17
CA ILE A 75 8.79 -4.52 4.34
C ILE A 75 9.69 -4.16 5.50
#